data_c586072d833fbb852a6a65de3f8bf3e3
#
_entry.id   c586072d833fbb852a6a65de3f8bf3e3
#
_cell.length_a   1.000
_cell.length_b   1.000
_cell.length_c   1.000
_cell.angle_alpha   90.00
_cell.angle_beta   90.00
_cell.angle_gamma   90.00
#
_symmetry.space_group_name_H-M   'P 1'
#
loop_
_entity.id
_entity.type
_entity.pdbx_description
1 polymer ?
#
loop_
_entity_poly.entity_id
_entity_poly.type
_entity_poly.pdbx_seq_one_letter_code
_entity_poly.pdbx_strand_id
1 'polypeptide(L)'
;MDRPCIEATETFSSAGYPDCEALLIVEVEGSLDEIDEQIDKIMVIAKSLDPTELRRAKDEEQANRIWLGRKSAFGAMGQIADYMCLDGTIPVNKLPYVLKCIGEMSKTYGLSVANVFHAGDGNMHPLILYDANKPGELTKCEEFGAEILRLCVEVGGCLTGEHGVGIEKRELMDYQFTADDIDAQLRIKDVFDSKWLLNPLKVFPLHHTEARRMAYNF
;
A
#
# COMPACT_ATOMS: atom_id res chain seq x y z
N MET A 1 4.78 9.96 -1.37
CA MET A 1 3.70 10.48 -0.50
C MET A 1 2.93 11.54 -1.26
N ASP A 2 1.63 11.62 -1.04
CA ASP A 2 0.78 12.71 -1.54
C ASP A 2 0.63 13.84 -0.50
N ARG A 3 -0.02 14.95 -0.90
CA ARG A 3 -0.21 16.14 -0.05
C ARG A 3 -0.80 15.82 1.33
N PRO A 4 -1.91 15.07 1.49
CA PRO A 4 -2.46 14.78 2.82
C PRO A 4 -1.45 14.07 3.74
N CYS A 5 -0.66 13.16 3.19
CA CYS A 5 0.37 12.46 3.95
C CYS A 5 1.56 13.37 4.29
N ILE A 6 1.97 14.26 3.38
CA ILE A 6 3.04 15.24 3.59
C ILE A 6 2.68 16.20 4.72
N GLU A 7 1.49 16.80 4.67
CA GLU A 7 1.01 17.74 5.69
C GLU A 7 0.92 17.11 7.08
N ALA A 8 0.36 15.89 7.16
CA ALA A 8 0.31 15.14 8.42
C ALA A 8 1.71 14.87 8.97
N THR A 9 2.62 14.42 8.11
CA THR A 9 4.01 14.11 8.48
C THR A 9 4.78 15.34 8.94
N GLU A 10 4.65 16.49 8.25
CA GLU A 10 5.28 17.74 8.67
C GLU A 10 4.77 18.22 10.01
N THR A 11 3.47 18.14 10.24
CA THR A 11 2.86 18.50 11.52
C THR A 11 3.39 17.61 12.66
N PHE A 12 3.62 16.34 12.40
CA PHE A 12 4.03 15.34 13.39
C PHE A 12 5.54 15.34 13.67
N SER A 13 6.37 15.40 12.63
CA SER A 13 7.83 15.16 12.72
C SER A 13 8.72 16.34 12.33
N SER A 14 8.18 17.36 11.67
CA SER A 14 8.93 18.52 11.16
C SER A 14 10.15 18.07 10.32
N ALA A 15 9.94 17.14 9.40
CA ALA A 15 10.99 16.55 8.55
C ALA A 15 11.61 17.57 7.58
N GLY A 16 10.94 18.70 7.36
CA GLY A 16 11.34 19.75 6.42
C GLY A 16 10.95 19.45 4.99
N TYR A 17 9.83 18.77 4.77
CA TYR A 17 9.28 18.54 3.45
C TYR A 17 8.65 19.80 2.86
N PRO A 18 8.74 20.00 1.55
CA PRO A 18 8.12 21.15 0.90
C PRO A 18 6.60 21.01 0.87
N ASP A 19 5.91 22.15 0.80
CA ASP A 19 4.49 22.21 0.49
C ASP A 19 4.28 21.88 -1.00
N CYS A 20 3.89 20.63 -1.29
CA CYS A 20 3.73 20.14 -2.65
C CYS A 20 2.63 19.06 -2.73
N GLU A 21 2.13 18.79 -3.96
CA GLU A 21 1.09 17.78 -4.19
C GLU A 21 1.60 16.36 -4.01
N ALA A 22 2.88 16.11 -4.32
CA ALA A 22 3.50 14.80 -4.19
C ALA A 22 5.00 14.93 -3.91
N LEU A 23 5.54 14.01 -3.15
CA LEU A 23 6.95 13.91 -2.80
C LEU A 23 7.47 12.51 -3.14
N LEU A 24 8.58 12.45 -3.86
CA LEU A 24 9.34 11.22 -4.11
C LEU A 24 10.67 11.30 -3.37
N ILE A 25 10.99 10.28 -2.59
CA ILE A 25 12.30 10.08 -1.96
C ILE A 25 12.99 8.95 -2.73
N VAL A 26 14.22 9.21 -3.16
CA VAL A 26 15.05 8.23 -3.86
C VAL A 26 16.34 8.03 -3.07
N GLU A 27 16.67 6.80 -2.78
CA GLU A 27 17.91 6.39 -2.14
C GLU A 27 18.68 5.48 -3.09
N VAL A 28 19.99 5.62 -3.10
CA VAL A 28 20.91 4.80 -3.89
C VAL A 28 22.03 4.28 -3.00
N GLU A 29 22.48 3.07 -3.27
CA GLU A 29 23.53 2.38 -2.53
C GLU A 29 24.66 1.97 -3.49
N GLY A 30 25.88 1.88 -2.97
CA GLY A 30 27.06 1.47 -3.74
C GLY A 30 28.34 2.09 -3.23
N SER A 31 29.41 2.03 -4.02
CA SER A 31 30.63 2.82 -3.79
C SER A 31 30.34 4.31 -4.01
N LEU A 32 31.19 5.19 -3.47
CA LEU A 32 31.02 6.63 -3.59
C LEU A 32 30.90 7.11 -5.06
N ASP A 33 31.74 6.56 -5.94
CA ASP A 33 31.70 6.91 -7.36
C ASP A 33 30.41 6.45 -8.04
N GLU A 34 29.92 5.25 -7.71
CA GLU A 34 28.66 4.73 -8.23
C GLU A 34 27.46 5.54 -7.73
N ILE A 35 27.44 5.93 -6.44
CA ILE A 35 26.42 6.77 -5.84
C ILE A 35 26.38 8.13 -6.55
N ASP A 36 27.52 8.78 -6.75
CA ASP A 36 27.59 10.09 -7.41
C ASP A 36 27.08 10.00 -8.86
N GLU A 37 27.50 8.98 -9.61
CA GLU A 37 27.03 8.77 -11.00
C GLU A 37 25.52 8.54 -11.05
N GLN A 38 24.97 7.73 -10.14
CA GLN A 38 23.53 7.45 -10.08
C GLN A 38 22.72 8.68 -9.70
N ILE A 39 23.16 9.42 -8.68
CA ILE A 39 22.50 10.66 -8.26
C ILE A 39 22.52 11.68 -9.39
N ASP A 40 23.63 11.86 -10.10
CA ASP A 40 23.71 12.79 -11.22
C ASP A 40 22.70 12.42 -12.34
N LYS A 41 22.56 11.13 -12.67
CA LYS A 41 21.55 10.65 -13.61
C LYS A 41 20.13 10.95 -13.13
N ILE A 42 19.84 10.68 -11.86
CA ILE A 42 18.53 10.96 -11.23
C ILE A 42 18.23 12.45 -11.29
N MET A 43 19.22 13.31 -10.95
CA MET A 43 19.07 14.77 -10.97
C MET A 43 18.78 15.30 -12.37
N VAL A 44 19.43 14.75 -13.40
CA VAL A 44 19.19 15.12 -14.81
C VAL A 44 17.75 14.75 -15.22
N ILE A 45 17.31 13.52 -14.92
CA ILE A 45 15.95 13.05 -15.23
C ILE A 45 14.92 13.91 -14.49
N ALA A 46 15.11 14.10 -13.18
CA ALA A 46 14.16 14.87 -12.36
C ALA A 46 14.05 16.33 -12.85
N LYS A 47 15.14 16.99 -13.18
CA LYS A 47 15.13 18.36 -13.74
C LYS A 47 14.35 18.45 -15.05
N SER A 48 14.37 17.41 -15.89
CA SER A 48 13.65 17.42 -17.16
C SER A 48 12.13 17.37 -17.00
N LEU A 49 11.65 17.04 -15.79
CA LEU A 49 10.23 16.94 -15.43
C LEU A 49 9.69 18.17 -14.69
N ASP A 50 10.49 19.24 -14.58
CA ASP A 50 10.14 20.53 -13.96
C ASP A 50 9.56 20.39 -12.54
N PRO A 51 10.29 19.78 -11.59
CA PRO A 51 9.81 19.62 -10.22
C PRO A 51 9.74 20.93 -9.48
N THR A 52 8.80 21.10 -8.57
CA THR A 52 8.69 22.27 -7.70
C THR A 52 9.95 22.47 -6.85
N GLU A 53 10.50 21.38 -6.33
CA GLU A 53 11.75 21.35 -5.59
C GLU A 53 12.54 20.09 -5.92
N LEU A 54 13.85 20.20 -5.94
CA LEU A 54 14.79 19.08 -6.10
C LEU A 54 15.93 19.25 -5.11
N ARG A 55 16.04 18.31 -4.17
CA ARG A 55 16.99 18.36 -3.05
C ARG A 55 17.83 17.10 -3.00
N ARG A 56 19.16 17.24 -2.97
CA ARG A 56 20.08 16.18 -2.54
C ARG A 56 20.42 16.41 -1.06
N ALA A 57 20.38 15.36 -0.24
CA ALA A 57 20.85 15.42 1.14
C ALA A 57 22.34 15.82 1.15
N LYS A 58 22.70 16.75 2.02
CA LYS A 58 24.06 17.29 2.13
C LYS A 58 24.97 16.38 2.95
N ASP A 59 24.36 15.67 3.89
CA ASP A 59 25.01 14.82 4.87
C ASP A 59 24.03 13.74 5.37
N GLU A 60 24.56 12.82 6.15
CA GLU A 60 23.78 11.73 6.74
C GLU A 60 22.68 12.22 7.71
N GLU A 61 22.92 13.32 8.42
CA GLU A 61 21.90 13.90 9.32
C GLU A 61 20.67 14.36 8.53
N GLN A 62 20.88 15.03 7.41
CA GLN A 62 19.79 15.46 6.54
C GLN A 62 19.08 14.27 5.88
N ALA A 63 19.82 13.27 5.43
CA ALA A 63 19.24 12.03 4.89
C ALA A 63 18.36 11.33 5.93
N ASN A 64 18.87 11.16 7.14
CA ASN A 64 18.13 10.56 8.26
C ASN A 64 16.86 11.34 8.62
N ARG A 65 16.89 12.68 8.54
CA ARG A 65 15.71 13.52 8.79
C ARG A 65 14.64 13.31 7.71
N ILE A 66 15.04 13.25 6.45
CA ILE A 66 14.13 12.95 5.32
C ILE A 66 13.48 11.58 5.53
N TRP A 67 14.25 10.55 5.87
CA TRP A 67 13.73 9.21 6.15
C TRP A 67 12.90 9.12 7.42
N LEU A 68 13.23 9.92 8.45
CA LEU A 68 12.41 9.99 9.67
C LEU A 68 10.99 10.44 9.33
N GLY A 69 10.82 11.44 8.47
CA GLY A 69 9.51 11.87 8.00
C GLY A 69 8.77 10.73 7.31
N ARG A 70 9.40 10.03 6.35
CA ARG A 70 8.76 8.87 5.68
C ARG A 70 8.35 7.76 6.65
N LYS A 71 9.21 7.44 7.61
CA LYS A 71 8.95 6.42 8.64
C LYS A 71 7.84 6.84 9.61
N SER A 72 7.67 8.15 9.82
CA SER A 72 6.64 8.69 10.71
C SER A 72 5.25 8.78 10.09
N ALA A 73 5.14 8.61 8.76
CA ALA A 73 3.90 8.85 8.01
C ALA A 73 2.68 8.08 8.56
N PHE A 74 2.84 6.80 8.84
CA PHE A 74 1.76 5.97 9.42
C PHE A 74 1.34 6.47 10.81
N GLY A 75 2.31 6.78 11.67
CA GLY A 75 2.04 7.34 12.99
C GLY A 75 1.39 8.71 12.93
N ALA A 76 1.79 9.56 12.00
CA ALA A 76 1.21 10.88 11.75
C ALA A 76 -0.26 10.76 11.33
N MET A 77 -0.57 9.86 10.39
CA MET A 77 -1.94 9.61 9.95
C MET A 77 -2.82 9.08 11.10
N GLY A 78 -2.28 8.19 11.95
CA GLY A 78 -2.97 7.65 13.13
C GLY A 78 -3.27 8.68 14.22
N GLN A 79 -2.65 9.88 14.19
CA GLN A 79 -3.05 11.00 15.06
C GLN A 79 -4.27 11.77 14.52
N ILE A 80 -4.61 11.60 13.25
CA ILE A 80 -5.73 12.29 12.61
C ILE A 80 -7.01 11.48 12.75
N ALA A 81 -6.98 10.18 12.42
CA ALA A 81 -8.13 9.28 12.48
C ALA A 81 -7.68 7.82 12.50
N ASP A 82 -8.62 6.90 12.73
CA ASP A 82 -8.41 5.49 12.40
C ASP A 82 -8.17 5.36 10.89
N TYR A 83 -7.39 4.38 10.48
CA TYR A 83 -7.18 4.13 9.06
C TYR A 83 -7.07 2.63 8.73
N MET A 84 -7.49 2.29 7.53
CA MET A 84 -7.20 1.01 6.91
C MET A 84 -6.03 1.19 5.93
N CYS A 85 -4.96 0.43 6.14
CA CYS A 85 -3.81 0.42 5.24
C CYS A 85 -3.96 -0.71 4.23
N LEU A 86 -3.99 -0.38 2.95
CA LEU A 86 -3.97 -1.36 1.88
C LEU A 86 -2.53 -1.70 1.46
N ASP A 87 -2.40 -2.73 0.63
CA ASP A 87 -1.10 -3.29 0.23
C ASP A 87 -1.19 -3.94 -1.16
N GLY A 88 -1.95 -3.35 -2.06
CA GLY A 88 -2.03 -3.81 -3.44
C GLY A 88 -0.76 -3.46 -4.23
N THR A 89 -0.41 -4.27 -5.22
CA THR A 89 0.67 -3.93 -6.15
C THR A 89 0.12 -3.60 -7.53
N ILE A 90 0.86 -2.77 -8.26
CA ILE A 90 0.53 -2.38 -9.64
C ILE A 90 1.79 -2.26 -10.49
N PRO A 91 1.71 -2.41 -11.81
CA PRO A 91 2.80 -1.99 -12.69
C PRO A 91 3.11 -0.50 -12.48
N VAL A 92 4.38 -0.14 -12.28
CA VAL A 92 4.81 1.23 -11.91
C VAL A 92 4.28 2.29 -12.87
N ASN A 93 4.20 1.98 -14.17
CA ASN A 93 3.67 2.90 -15.19
C ASN A 93 2.16 3.17 -15.07
N LYS A 94 1.44 2.39 -14.24
CA LYS A 94 0.01 2.59 -13.94
C LYS A 94 -0.24 3.50 -12.73
N LEU A 95 0.81 3.86 -12.00
CA LEU A 95 0.71 4.65 -10.77
C LEU A 95 -0.12 5.94 -10.92
N PRO A 96 0.11 6.82 -11.92
CA PRO A 96 -0.68 8.04 -12.05
C PRO A 96 -2.17 7.78 -12.30
N TYR A 97 -2.47 6.74 -13.09
CA TYR A 97 -3.85 6.33 -13.37
C TYR A 97 -4.56 5.82 -12.12
N VAL A 98 -3.92 4.92 -11.39
CA VAL A 98 -4.50 4.32 -10.18
C VAL A 98 -4.70 5.37 -9.08
N LEU A 99 -3.75 6.28 -8.87
CA LEU A 99 -3.90 7.39 -7.91
C LEU A 99 -5.08 8.30 -8.27
N LYS A 100 -5.28 8.58 -9.56
CA LYS A 100 -6.45 9.35 -10.01
C LYS A 100 -7.76 8.62 -9.68
N CYS A 101 -7.85 7.32 -9.98
CA CYS A 101 -9.02 6.51 -9.67
C CYS A 101 -9.30 6.46 -8.15
N ILE A 102 -8.26 6.27 -7.32
CA ILE A 102 -8.39 6.32 -5.86
C ILE A 102 -8.98 7.67 -5.39
N GLY A 103 -8.51 8.78 -5.96
CA GLY A 103 -9.05 10.10 -5.66
C GLY A 103 -10.52 10.28 -6.08
N GLU A 104 -10.96 9.65 -7.17
CA GLU A 104 -12.36 9.64 -7.60
C GLU A 104 -13.23 8.75 -6.70
N MET A 105 -12.74 7.56 -6.34
CA MET A 105 -13.38 6.66 -5.39
C MET A 105 -13.53 7.31 -4.00
N SER A 106 -12.49 8.00 -3.51
CA SER A 106 -12.52 8.75 -2.24
C SER A 106 -13.70 9.73 -2.19
N LYS A 107 -13.95 10.46 -3.28
CA LYS A 107 -15.11 11.36 -3.38
C LYS A 107 -16.43 10.61 -3.37
N THR A 108 -16.51 9.47 -4.05
CA THR A 108 -17.72 8.64 -4.14
C THR A 108 -18.07 8.05 -2.78
N TYR A 109 -17.09 7.50 -2.08
CA TYR A 109 -17.27 6.95 -0.74
C TYR A 109 -17.35 8.04 0.35
N GLY A 110 -16.91 9.27 0.08
CA GLY A 110 -16.84 10.35 1.07
C GLY A 110 -15.93 10.00 2.24
N LEU A 111 -14.88 9.24 2.00
CA LEU A 111 -13.81 8.92 2.94
C LEU A 111 -12.49 9.48 2.41
N SER A 112 -11.72 10.12 3.28
CA SER A 112 -10.41 10.64 2.91
C SER A 112 -9.40 9.51 2.74
N VAL A 113 -8.45 9.71 1.84
CA VAL A 113 -7.34 8.78 1.62
C VAL A 113 -6.03 9.55 1.55
N ALA A 114 -5.00 9.02 2.18
CA ALA A 114 -3.62 9.49 2.06
C ALA A 114 -2.74 8.38 1.50
N ASN A 115 -1.75 8.74 0.70
CA ASN A 115 -0.92 7.76 0.01
C ASN A 115 0.54 7.87 0.43
N VAL A 116 1.09 6.74 0.91
CA VAL A 116 2.51 6.60 1.23
C VAL A 116 2.97 5.19 0.88
N PHE A 117 3.84 5.01 -0.12
CA PHE A 117 4.12 3.70 -0.67
C PHE A 117 5.54 3.55 -1.23
N HIS A 118 5.88 2.34 -1.65
CA HIS A 118 7.11 1.99 -2.33
C HIS A 118 6.93 2.15 -3.84
N ALA A 119 7.10 3.39 -4.33
CA ALA A 119 6.80 3.74 -5.73
C ALA A 119 7.63 2.95 -6.74
N GLY A 120 8.90 2.62 -6.40
CA GLY A 120 9.79 1.85 -7.26
C GLY A 120 9.34 0.41 -7.47
N ASP A 121 8.69 -0.18 -6.48
CA ASP A 121 8.20 -1.57 -6.50
C ASP A 121 6.76 -1.70 -7.00
N GLY A 122 6.07 -0.56 -7.15
CA GLY A 122 4.64 -0.55 -7.43
C GLY A 122 3.76 -1.02 -6.26
N ASN A 123 4.34 -1.21 -5.07
CA ASN A 123 3.60 -1.59 -3.88
C ASN A 123 2.97 -0.37 -3.22
N MET A 124 1.65 -0.35 -3.18
CA MET A 124 0.84 0.80 -2.76
C MET A 124 0.27 0.62 -1.36
N HIS A 125 0.40 1.66 -0.53
CA HIS A 125 -0.24 1.73 0.78
C HIS A 125 -1.18 2.94 0.87
N PRO A 126 -2.34 2.91 0.20
CA PRO A 126 -3.39 3.87 0.47
C PRO A 126 -3.89 3.69 1.91
N LEU A 127 -3.95 4.78 2.65
CA LEU A 127 -4.48 4.84 4.01
C LEU A 127 -5.88 5.46 3.93
N ILE A 128 -6.92 4.63 4.00
CA ILE A 128 -8.30 5.11 4.00
C ILE A 128 -8.67 5.50 5.42
N LEU A 129 -8.97 6.77 5.64
CA LEU A 129 -9.33 7.29 6.95
C LEU A 129 -10.80 7.08 7.24
N TYR A 130 -11.11 6.64 8.46
CA TYR A 130 -12.48 6.43 8.92
C TYR A 130 -12.58 6.66 10.43
N ASP A 131 -13.79 6.75 10.96
CA ASP A 131 -14.05 6.83 12.39
C ASP A 131 -14.71 5.53 12.86
N ALA A 132 -13.97 4.70 13.60
CA ALA A 132 -14.46 3.41 14.09
C ALA A 132 -15.68 3.54 15.01
N ASN A 133 -15.95 4.73 15.57
CA ASN A 133 -17.10 4.98 16.45
C ASN A 133 -18.38 5.32 15.66
N LYS A 134 -18.26 5.58 14.35
CA LYS A 134 -19.43 5.85 13.51
C LYS A 134 -19.97 4.56 12.90
N PRO A 135 -21.24 4.21 13.17
CA PRO A 135 -21.86 3.03 12.60
C PRO A 135 -21.79 3.02 11.07
N GLY A 136 -21.29 1.92 10.52
CA GLY A 136 -21.21 1.69 9.08
C GLY A 136 -20.00 2.30 8.37
N GLU A 137 -19.20 3.15 9.02
CA GLU A 137 -18.02 3.73 8.39
C GLU A 137 -16.91 2.70 8.14
N LEU A 138 -16.70 1.75 9.04
CA LEU A 138 -15.78 0.64 8.81
C LEU A 138 -16.18 -0.20 7.59
N THR A 139 -17.45 -0.62 7.49
CA THR A 139 -17.93 -1.38 6.33
C THR A 139 -17.71 -0.63 5.02
N LYS A 140 -17.99 0.66 5.02
CA LYS A 140 -17.77 1.54 3.88
C LYS A 140 -16.27 1.66 3.52
N CYS A 141 -15.41 1.68 4.52
CA CYS A 141 -13.95 1.67 4.34
C CYS A 141 -13.49 0.33 3.73
N GLU A 142 -14.01 -0.79 4.20
CA GLU A 142 -13.75 -2.12 3.66
C GLU A 142 -14.20 -2.26 2.20
N GLU A 143 -15.37 -1.77 1.85
CA GLU A 143 -15.88 -1.73 0.47
C GLU A 143 -14.98 -0.89 -0.44
N PHE A 144 -14.60 0.30 0.00
CA PHE A 144 -13.68 1.17 -0.73
C PHE A 144 -12.31 0.51 -0.91
N GLY A 145 -11.76 -0.10 0.15
CA GLY A 145 -10.52 -0.86 0.08
C GLY A 145 -10.58 -2.01 -0.91
N ALA A 146 -11.70 -2.74 -0.94
CA ALA A 146 -11.92 -3.83 -1.88
C ALA A 146 -11.93 -3.34 -3.33
N GLU A 147 -12.55 -2.19 -3.63
CA GLU A 147 -12.52 -1.59 -4.98
C GLU A 147 -11.11 -1.20 -5.42
N ILE A 148 -10.32 -0.60 -4.53
CA ILE A 148 -8.92 -0.27 -4.82
C ILE A 148 -8.13 -1.55 -5.14
N LEU A 149 -8.28 -2.61 -4.36
CA LEU A 149 -7.57 -3.87 -4.59
C LEU A 149 -8.01 -4.57 -5.89
N ARG A 150 -9.30 -4.51 -6.25
CA ARG A 150 -9.79 -4.97 -7.56
C ARG A 150 -9.12 -4.19 -8.69
N LEU A 151 -9.07 -2.87 -8.59
CA LEU A 151 -8.38 -2.03 -9.57
C LEU A 151 -6.90 -2.42 -9.71
N CYS A 152 -6.21 -2.75 -8.61
CA CYS A 152 -4.82 -3.23 -8.66
C CYS A 152 -4.69 -4.48 -9.54
N VAL A 153 -5.58 -5.45 -9.37
CA VAL A 153 -5.61 -6.68 -10.19
C VAL A 153 -5.95 -6.36 -11.66
N GLU A 154 -6.96 -5.53 -11.90
CA GLU A 154 -7.40 -5.15 -13.25
C GLU A 154 -6.31 -4.48 -14.09
N VAL A 155 -5.44 -3.69 -13.46
CA VAL A 155 -4.31 -3.06 -14.16
C VAL A 155 -3.09 -3.97 -14.33
N GLY A 156 -3.19 -5.25 -13.90
CA GLY A 156 -2.15 -6.26 -14.04
C GLY A 156 -1.23 -6.38 -12.83
N GLY A 157 -1.68 -5.95 -11.66
CA GLY A 157 -1.01 -6.11 -10.38
C GLY A 157 -1.58 -7.24 -9.53
N CYS A 158 -1.46 -7.12 -8.19
CA CYS A 158 -1.86 -8.14 -7.22
C CYS A 158 -2.60 -7.55 -6.02
N LEU A 159 -3.39 -8.39 -5.34
CA LEU A 159 -4.12 -8.04 -4.11
C LEU A 159 -3.21 -7.67 -2.93
N THR A 160 -2.00 -8.21 -2.91
CA THR A 160 -1.08 -8.02 -1.79
C THR A 160 0.37 -8.00 -2.30
N GLY A 161 1.16 -7.06 -1.79
CA GLY A 161 2.59 -6.97 -2.04
C GLY A 161 3.40 -7.69 -0.97
N GLU A 162 3.29 -7.24 0.27
CA GLU A 162 4.12 -7.70 1.39
C GLU A 162 3.34 -8.12 2.64
N HIS A 163 2.10 -7.62 2.86
CA HIS A 163 1.32 -7.90 4.07
C HIS A 163 0.67 -9.29 4.08
N GLY A 164 0.44 -9.87 2.91
CA GLY A 164 -0.32 -11.11 2.74
C GLY A 164 -1.85 -10.88 2.69
N VAL A 165 -2.57 -11.95 2.40
CA VAL A 165 -4.03 -11.91 2.19
C VAL A 165 -4.79 -11.82 3.53
N GLY A 166 -4.38 -12.59 4.51
CA GLY A 166 -5.00 -12.59 5.85
C GLY A 166 -6.50 -12.92 5.82
N ILE A 167 -7.26 -12.14 6.59
CA ILE A 167 -8.73 -12.18 6.64
C ILE A 167 -9.32 -11.10 5.70
N GLU A 168 -8.70 -9.95 5.64
CA GLU A 168 -9.22 -8.76 4.97
C GLU A 168 -9.37 -8.93 3.45
N LYS A 169 -8.42 -9.64 2.82
CA LYS A 169 -8.35 -9.78 1.36
C LYS A 169 -8.83 -11.15 0.85
N ARG A 170 -9.17 -12.09 1.74
CA ARG A 170 -9.45 -13.48 1.35
C ARG A 170 -10.60 -13.63 0.36
N GLU A 171 -11.68 -12.86 0.53
CA GLU A 171 -12.84 -12.92 -0.37
C GLU A 171 -12.56 -12.26 -1.73
N LEU A 172 -11.42 -11.55 -1.85
CA LEU A 172 -10.95 -10.97 -3.11
C LEU A 172 -10.04 -11.91 -3.92
N MET A 173 -9.67 -13.07 -3.35
CA MET A 173 -8.81 -14.05 -4.04
C MET A 173 -9.40 -14.50 -5.37
N ASP A 174 -10.73 -14.62 -5.48
CA ASP A 174 -11.43 -14.98 -6.72
C ASP A 174 -11.29 -13.93 -7.85
N TYR A 175 -10.88 -12.71 -7.53
CA TYR A 175 -10.56 -11.70 -8.55
C TYR A 175 -9.19 -11.92 -9.20
N GLN A 176 -8.27 -12.50 -8.45
CA GLN A 176 -6.90 -12.71 -8.92
C GLN A 176 -6.65 -14.12 -9.41
N PHE A 177 -7.31 -15.13 -8.83
CA PHE A 177 -7.06 -16.54 -9.06
C PHE A 177 -8.31 -17.25 -9.55
N THR A 178 -8.12 -18.21 -10.46
CA THR A 178 -9.20 -19.12 -10.86
C THR A 178 -9.51 -20.12 -9.74
N ALA A 179 -10.66 -20.79 -9.83
CA ALA A 179 -11.02 -21.86 -8.89
C ALA A 179 -9.98 -22.98 -8.88
N ASP A 180 -9.38 -23.31 -10.02
CA ASP A 180 -8.33 -24.33 -10.15
C ASP A 180 -7.02 -23.89 -9.45
N ASP A 181 -6.67 -22.60 -9.55
CA ASP A 181 -5.52 -22.04 -8.84
C ASP A 181 -5.71 -22.10 -7.33
N ILE A 182 -6.90 -21.70 -6.84
CA ILE A 182 -7.24 -21.76 -5.41
C ILE A 182 -7.24 -23.21 -4.92
N ASP A 183 -7.78 -24.16 -5.69
CA ASP A 183 -7.73 -25.58 -5.31
C ASP A 183 -6.29 -26.12 -5.27
N ALA A 184 -5.44 -25.70 -6.19
CA ALA A 184 -4.02 -26.06 -6.15
C ALA A 184 -3.33 -25.55 -4.88
N GLN A 185 -3.60 -24.29 -4.50
CA GLN A 185 -3.07 -23.69 -3.26
C GLN A 185 -3.63 -24.40 -2.00
N LEU A 186 -4.92 -24.75 -2.00
CA LEU A 186 -5.55 -25.51 -0.92
C LEU A 186 -4.92 -26.89 -0.74
N ARG A 187 -4.59 -27.59 -1.83
CA ARG A 187 -3.87 -28.88 -1.76
C ARG A 187 -2.50 -28.75 -1.12
N ILE A 188 -1.78 -27.65 -1.37
CA ILE A 188 -0.50 -27.40 -0.70
C ILE A 188 -0.74 -27.23 0.82
N LYS A 189 -1.74 -26.48 1.23
CA LYS A 189 -2.09 -26.35 2.64
C LYS A 189 -2.44 -27.68 3.28
N ASP A 190 -3.22 -28.53 2.61
CA ASP A 190 -3.61 -29.85 3.09
C ASP A 190 -2.38 -30.75 3.39
N VAL A 191 -1.29 -30.63 2.62
CA VAL A 191 -0.05 -31.38 2.83
C VAL A 191 0.63 -31.00 4.15
N PHE A 192 0.70 -29.70 4.46
CA PHE A 192 1.40 -29.19 5.64
C PHE A 192 0.52 -29.09 6.89
N ASP A 193 -0.78 -28.97 6.71
CA ASP A 193 -1.75 -28.78 7.78
C ASP A 193 -3.00 -29.63 7.53
N SER A 194 -2.82 -30.94 7.50
CA SER A 194 -3.86 -31.91 7.16
C SER A 194 -5.11 -31.86 8.07
N LYS A 195 -4.99 -31.27 9.26
CA LYS A 195 -6.10 -31.07 10.21
C LYS A 195 -6.65 -29.64 10.23
N TRP A 196 -6.11 -28.77 9.40
CA TRP A 196 -6.53 -27.36 9.29
C TRP A 196 -6.51 -26.57 10.61
N LEU A 197 -5.53 -26.85 11.47
CA LEU A 197 -5.40 -26.21 12.78
C LEU A 197 -4.64 -24.87 12.72
N LEU A 198 -3.81 -24.68 11.70
CA LEU A 198 -2.96 -23.49 11.58
C LEU A 198 -3.70 -22.37 10.85
N ASN A 199 -3.78 -21.21 11.49
CA ASN A 199 -4.40 -20.02 10.92
C ASN A 199 -5.75 -20.29 10.24
N PRO A 200 -6.74 -20.84 10.98
CA PRO A 200 -8.03 -21.16 10.42
C PRO A 200 -8.71 -19.91 9.85
N LEU A 201 -9.50 -20.08 8.78
CA LEU A 201 -10.29 -19.03 8.13
C LEU A 201 -9.47 -17.88 7.52
N LYS A 202 -8.16 -18.05 7.31
CA LYS A 202 -7.30 -17.05 6.69
C LYS A 202 -6.88 -17.47 5.30
N VAL A 203 -6.55 -16.51 4.47
CA VAL A 203 -6.03 -16.59 3.09
C VAL A 203 -7.11 -17.00 2.08
N PHE A 204 -7.80 -18.09 2.27
CA PHE A 204 -8.71 -18.66 1.27
C PHE A 204 -10.15 -18.21 1.47
N PRO A 205 -10.90 -17.89 0.40
CA PRO A 205 -12.33 -17.58 0.47
C PRO A 205 -13.11 -18.69 1.17
N LEU A 206 -14.07 -18.33 1.99
CA LEU A 206 -14.75 -19.29 2.86
C LEU A 206 -15.51 -20.36 2.08
N HIS A 207 -16.08 -20.01 0.93
CA HIS A 207 -16.82 -20.95 0.09
C HIS A 207 -15.93 -22.03 -0.55
N HIS A 208 -14.65 -21.77 -0.82
CA HIS A 208 -13.71 -22.77 -1.27
C HIS A 208 -13.23 -23.72 -0.15
N THR A 209 -13.43 -23.34 1.11
CA THR A 209 -12.95 -24.11 2.27
C THR A 209 -14.04 -24.88 3.01
N GLU A 210 -15.31 -24.81 2.54
CA GLU A 210 -16.47 -25.32 3.25
C GLU A 210 -16.36 -26.82 3.62
N ALA A 211 -16.00 -27.68 2.68
CA ALA A 211 -15.85 -29.13 2.92
C ALA A 211 -14.79 -29.43 3.99
N ARG A 212 -13.69 -28.69 3.99
CA ARG A 212 -12.59 -28.82 4.97
C ARG A 212 -13.01 -28.32 6.35
N ARG A 213 -13.73 -27.19 6.38
CA ARG A 213 -14.26 -26.61 7.62
C ARG A 213 -15.26 -27.56 8.31
N MET A 214 -16.17 -28.16 7.55
CA MET A 214 -17.13 -29.15 8.08
C MET A 214 -16.46 -30.38 8.65
N ALA A 215 -15.38 -30.86 8.02
CA ALA A 215 -14.63 -32.03 8.47
C ALA A 215 -13.95 -31.83 9.83
N TYR A 216 -13.62 -30.59 10.21
CA TYR A 216 -12.87 -30.27 11.44
C TYR A 216 -13.63 -29.34 12.41
N ASN A 217 -14.91 -29.06 12.17
CA ASN A 217 -15.80 -28.29 13.06
C ASN A 217 -15.33 -26.85 13.40
N PHE A 218 -14.89 -26.07 12.43
CA PHE A 218 -14.59 -24.64 12.60
C PHE A 218 -15.14 -23.72 11.50
#